data_5efa26ae9b673ca6569e60f16b94c9d5
#
_entry.id   5efa26ae9b673ca6569e60f16b94c9d5
#
_cell.length_a   1.000
_cell.length_b   1.000
_cell.length_c   1.000
_cell.angle_alpha   90.00
_cell.angle_beta   90.00
_cell.angle_gamma   90.00
#
_symmetry.space_group_name_H-M   'P 1'
#
loop_
_entity.id
_entity.type
_entity.pdbx_description
1 polymer ?
#
loop_
_entity_poly.entity_id
_entity_poly.type
_entity_poly.pdbx_seq_one_letter_code
_entity_poly.pdbx_strand_id
1 'polypeptide(L)'
;MRFKTIPICLGLVVFATVSLAQTKISGTAQCGKPDTQQKVDIPDHPGHSLSISQAKCTWTKPLEVGGIQSKEGVTSGTDDIHGNTVAAHGYYVDTMANGDKAFVHFQGTAMAKEGTSEGKWSYTGGTGKLKGLKGHGTYKGKAAADGSVTFDVEGEYELPK
;
A
#
# COMPACT_ATOMS: atom_id res chain seq x y z
N MET A 1 -72.02 22.19 -9.08
CA MET A 1 -70.68 21.71 -9.50
C MET A 1 -69.84 21.41 -8.25
N ARG A 2 -69.53 20.13 -7.99
CA ARG A 2 -68.72 19.73 -6.83
C ARG A 2 -67.33 19.42 -7.32
N PHE A 3 -66.32 20.25 -6.94
CA PHE A 3 -64.90 19.97 -7.19
C PHE A 3 -64.39 18.93 -6.20
N LYS A 4 -63.93 17.78 -6.73
CA LYS A 4 -63.24 16.74 -5.96
C LYS A 4 -61.75 17.12 -5.92
N THR A 5 -61.24 17.50 -4.75
CA THR A 5 -59.81 17.66 -4.49
C THR A 5 -59.16 16.31 -4.30
N ILE A 6 -58.19 15.95 -5.16
CA ILE A 6 -57.34 14.74 -5.07
C ILE A 6 -56.11 15.14 -4.23
N PRO A 7 -55.80 14.46 -3.11
CA PRO A 7 -54.57 14.70 -2.40
C PRO A 7 -53.38 14.05 -3.14
N ILE A 8 -52.40 14.86 -3.54
CA ILE A 8 -51.13 14.38 -4.08
C ILE A 8 -50.26 14.01 -2.86
N CYS A 9 -50.08 12.70 -2.61
CA CYS A 9 -49.10 12.20 -1.66
C CYS A 9 -47.70 12.32 -2.27
N LEU A 10 -46.93 13.31 -1.84
CA LEU A 10 -45.52 13.48 -2.21
C LEU A 10 -44.70 12.45 -1.43
N GLY A 11 -44.37 11.33 -2.06
CA GLY A 11 -43.49 10.30 -1.46
C GLY A 11 -42.07 10.81 -1.35
N LEU A 12 -41.59 11.03 -0.13
CA LEU A 12 -40.20 11.39 0.17
C LEU A 12 -39.34 10.13 0.02
N VAL A 13 -38.60 10.00 -1.11
CA VAL A 13 -37.61 8.94 -1.31
C VAL A 13 -36.35 9.34 -0.56
N VAL A 14 -36.13 8.75 0.61
CA VAL A 14 -34.90 8.90 1.37
C VAL A 14 -33.82 7.99 0.75
N PHE A 15 -32.88 8.56 0.01
CA PHE A 15 -31.68 7.85 -0.42
C PHE A 15 -30.76 7.68 0.80
N ALA A 16 -30.72 6.47 1.38
CA ALA A 16 -29.71 6.11 2.35
C ALA A 16 -28.35 6.00 1.64
N THR A 17 -27.50 6.99 1.81
CA THR A 17 -26.09 6.91 1.40
C THR A 17 -25.38 5.92 2.33
N VAL A 18 -25.02 4.75 1.82
CA VAL A 18 -24.17 3.80 2.54
C VAL A 18 -22.77 4.39 2.60
N SER A 19 -22.44 5.05 3.69
CA SER A 19 -21.07 5.47 4.00
C SER A 19 -20.27 4.20 4.32
N LEU A 20 -19.33 3.83 3.45
CA LEU A 20 -18.32 2.84 3.75
C LEU A 20 -17.39 3.45 4.78
N ALA A 21 -17.43 2.97 6.00
CA ALA A 21 -16.53 3.43 7.05
C ALA A 21 -15.11 2.95 6.74
N GLN A 22 -14.19 3.88 6.52
CA GLN A 22 -12.77 3.59 6.39
C GLN A 22 -12.22 3.14 7.75
N THR A 23 -11.52 2.02 7.76
CA THR A 23 -10.90 1.47 8.97
C THR A 23 -9.42 1.80 8.96
N LYS A 24 -8.93 2.45 10.01
CA LYS A 24 -7.50 2.78 10.17
C LYS A 24 -6.69 1.54 10.47
N ILE A 25 -5.49 1.48 9.89
CA ILE A 25 -4.51 0.42 10.11
C ILE A 25 -3.12 0.99 10.32
N SER A 26 -2.33 0.28 11.10
CA SER A 26 -0.89 0.55 11.26
C SER A 26 -0.14 -0.72 11.57
N GLY A 27 1.08 -0.84 11.07
CA GLY A 27 1.93 -1.99 11.29
C GLY A 27 3.39 -1.67 11.01
N THR A 28 4.27 -2.66 11.28
CA THR A 28 5.71 -2.56 11.01
C THR A 28 6.15 -3.82 10.28
N ALA A 29 6.76 -3.65 9.13
CA ALA A 29 7.35 -4.74 8.34
C ALA A 29 8.87 -4.60 8.29
N GLN A 30 9.55 -5.73 8.24
CA GLN A 30 11.00 -5.80 8.00
C GLN A 30 11.24 -6.54 6.70
N CYS A 31 11.88 -5.87 5.74
CA CYS A 31 12.33 -6.46 4.49
C CYS A 31 13.81 -6.79 4.56
N GLY A 32 14.17 -7.98 4.12
CA GLY A 32 15.55 -8.40 4.00
C GLY A 32 16.28 -7.69 2.85
N LYS A 33 17.56 -8.02 2.69
CA LYS A 33 18.29 -7.65 1.47
C LYS A 33 17.55 -8.15 0.24
N PRO A 34 17.65 -7.46 -0.91
CA PRO A 34 17.10 -7.99 -2.14
C PRO A 34 17.60 -9.40 -2.46
N ASP A 35 16.67 -10.32 -2.69
CA ASP A 35 16.97 -11.67 -3.19
C ASP A 35 17.46 -11.61 -4.65
N THR A 36 16.94 -10.65 -5.41
CA THR A 36 17.36 -10.35 -6.77
C THR A 36 17.49 -8.84 -6.96
N GLN A 37 18.53 -8.41 -7.63
CA GLN A 37 18.74 -7.02 -8.00
C GLN A 37 19.54 -6.92 -9.31
N GLN A 38 19.07 -6.07 -10.19
CA GLN A 38 19.79 -5.67 -11.39
C GLN A 38 19.90 -4.15 -11.45
N LYS A 39 21.05 -3.64 -11.83
CA LYS A 39 21.33 -2.22 -11.93
C LYS A 39 21.94 -1.90 -13.29
N VAL A 40 21.50 -0.79 -13.86
CA VAL A 40 22.01 -0.24 -15.11
C VAL A 40 22.38 1.21 -14.88
N ASP A 41 23.62 1.58 -15.19
CA ASP A 41 24.06 2.96 -15.13
C ASP A 41 23.56 3.72 -16.37
N ILE A 42 23.05 4.92 -16.16
CA ILE A 42 22.57 5.82 -17.21
C ILE A 42 23.65 6.86 -17.49
N PRO A 43 24.20 6.94 -18.73
CA PRO A 43 25.37 7.74 -19.01
C PRO A 43 25.06 9.23 -19.29
N ASP A 44 23.97 9.78 -18.77
CA ASP A 44 23.59 11.19 -18.94
C ASP A 44 24.31 12.10 -17.93
N HIS A 45 24.54 11.63 -16.71
CA HIS A 45 25.33 12.32 -15.69
C HIS A 45 25.88 11.35 -14.63
N PRO A 46 26.95 11.71 -13.91
CA PRO A 46 27.55 10.85 -12.88
C PRO A 46 26.59 10.52 -11.76
N GLY A 47 26.52 9.24 -11.38
CA GLY A 47 25.69 8.77 -10.26
C GLY A 47 24.23 8.53 -10.61
N HIS A 48 23.85 8.60 -11.90
CA HIS A 48 22.53 8.20 -12.38
C HIS A 48 22.50 6.71 -12.73
N SER A 49 21.50 6.00 -12.20
CA SER A 49 21.29 4.59 -12.52
C SER A 49 19.85 4.16 -12.24
N LEU A 50 19.41 3.16 -12.96
CA LEU A 50 18.16 2.46 -12.70
C LEU A 50 18.43 1.12 -12.03
N SER A 51 17.60 0.72 -11.09
CA SER A 51 17.63 -0.63 -10.57
C SER A 51 16.23 -1.25 -10.54
N ILE A 52 16.20 -2.59 -10.62
CA ILE A 52 15.01 -3.40 -10.35
C ILE A 52 15.39 -4.43 -9.31
N SER A 53 14.56 -4.59 -8.30
CA SER A 53 14.84 -5.49 -7.19
C SER A 53 13.59 -6.19 -6.65
N GLN A 54 13.81 -7.31 -5.98
CA GLN A 54 12.80 -8.03 -5.24
C GLN A 54 13.36 -8.46 -3.88
N ALA A 55 12.56 -8.30 -2.83
CA ALA A 55 12.92 -8.71 -1.48
C ALA A 55 11.73 -9.32 -0.73
N LYS A 56 12.03 -10.22 0.20
CA LYS A 56 11.05 -10.77 1.13
C LYS A 56 10.93 -9.90 2.35
N CYS A 57 9.70 -9.76 2.84
CA CYS A 57 9.38 -9.01 4.04
C CYS A 57 8.57 -9.87 5.01
N THR A 58 8.74 -9.62 6.31
CA THR A 58 7.94 -10.20 7.38
C THR A 58 7.35 -9.07 8.23
N TRP A 59 6.14 -9.27 8.74
CA TRP A 59 5.53 -8.32 9.63
C TRP A 59 5.94 -8.57 11.08
N THR A 60 6.65 -7.62 11.69
CA THR A 60 7.00 -7.63 13.11
C THR A 60 5.87 -7.09 13.98
N LYS A 61 5.08 -6.15 13.43
CA LYS A 61 3.77 -5.73 13.94
C LYS A 61 2.77 -5.86 12.80
N PRO A 62 1.98 -6.94 12.75
CA PRO A 62 1.06 -7.19 11.63
C PRO A 62 0.03 -6.07 11.42
N LEU A 63 -0.29 -5.78 10.17
CA LEU A 63 -1.54 -5.09 9.84
C LEU A 63 -2.71 -6.06 10.04
N GLU A 64 -3.86 -5.52 10.39
CA GLU A 64 -5.10 -6.28 10.44
C GLU A 64 -6.09 -5.72 9.41
N VAL A 65 -6.47 -6.53 8.44
CA VAL A 65 -7.40 -6.17 7.36
C VAL A 65 -8.55 -7.17 7.35
N GLY A 66 -9.77 -6.68 7.62
CA GLY A 66 -10.95 -7.55 7.67
C GLY A 66 -10.87 -8.64 8.75
N GLY A 67 -10.20 -8.36 9.88
CA GLY A 67 -9.97 -9.33 10.95
C GLY A 67 -8.90 -10.38 10.66
N ILE A 68 -8.09 -10.19 9.59
CA ILE A 68 -7.03 -11.11 9.20
C ILE A 68 -5.69 -10.38 9.29
N GLN A 69 -4.73 -10.99 9.96
CA GLN A 69 -3.39 -10.42 10.13
C GLN A 69 -2.51 -10.68 8.91
N SER A 70 -1.71 -9.67 8.53
CA SER A 70 -0.59 -9.82 7.60
C SER A 70 0.49 -10.72 8.21
N LYS A 71 1.12 -11.56 7.39
CA LYS A 71 2.15 -12.49 7.83
C LYS A 71 3.51 -12.19 7.21
N GLU A 72 3.56 -12.22 5.89
CA GLU A 72 4.77 -12.06 5.09
C GLU A 72 4.41 -11.54 3.71
N GLY A 73 5.38 -11.00 3.00
CA GLY A 73 5.13 -10.55 1.64
C GLY A 73 6.39 -10.41 0.81
N VAL A 74 6.18 -10.03 -0.43
CA VAL A 74 7.26 -9.80 -1.39
C VAL A 74 7.09 -8.40 -1.97
N THR A 75 8.13 -7.60 -1.86
CA THR A 75 8.24 -6.32 -2.56
C THR A 75 8.98 -6.52 -3.87
N SER A 76 8.49 -5.88 -4.93
CA SER A 76 9.14 -5.83 -6.24
C SER A 76 9.06 -4.40 -6.73
N GLY A 77 10.20 -3.78 -6.98
CA GLY A 77 10.24 -2.36 -7.29
C GLY A 77 11.37 -1.97 -8.23
N THR A 78 11.27 -0.76 -8.70
CA THR A 78 12.28 -0.07 -9.48
C THR A 78 12.68 1.21 -8.77
N ASP A 79 13.98 1.52 -8.86
CA ASP A 79 14.58 2.70 -8.29
C ASP A 79 15.25 3.51 -9.40
N ASP A 80 14.94 4.80 -9.45
CA ASP A 80 15.65 5.79 -10.24
C ASP A 80 16.58 6.57 -9.30
N ILE A 81 17.88 6.36 -9.44
CA ILE A 81 18.91 6.76 -8.49
C ILE A 81 19.69 7.94 -9.05
N HIS A 82 19.63 9.07 -8.36
CA HIS A 82 20.36 10.30 -8.66
C HIS A 82 21.27 10.66 -7.47
N GLY A 83 22.46 10.09 -7.45
CA GLY A 83 23.43 10.29 -6.36
C GLY A 83 22.89 9.82 -5.02
N ASN A 84 22.46 10.74 -4.15
CA ASN A 84 21.91 10.40 -2.83
C ASN A 84 20.38 10.19 -2.82
N THR A 85 19.69 10.70 -3.82
CA THR A 85 18.22 10.64 -3.90
C THR A 85 17.79 9.47 -4.77
N VAL A 86 16.80 8.73 -4.30
CA VAL A 86 16.23 7.60 -5.02
C VAL A 86 14.72 7.81 -5.15
N ALA A 87 14.20 7.83 -6.38
CA ALA A 87 12.77 7.74 -6.62
C ALA A 87 12.40 6.26 -6.78
N ALA A 88 11.57 5.75 -5.89
CA ALA A 88 11.19 4.35 -5.83
C ALA A 88 9.71 4.17 -6.15
N HIS A 89 9.37 3.13 -6.93
CA HIS A 89 7.99 2.69 -7.10
C HIS A 89 7.92 1.18 -7.34
N GLY A 90 6.79 0.59 -7.02
CA GLY A 90 6.66 -0.85 -7.19
C GLY A 90 5.39 -1.42 -6.59
N TYR A 91 5.44 -2.73 -6.40
CA TYR A 91 4.33 -3.52 -5.89
C TYR A 91 4.77 -4.34 -4.68
N TYR A 92 3.85 -4.50 -3.76
CA TYR A 92 4.00 -5.40 -2.63
C TYR A 92 2.82 -6.37 -2.62
N VAL A 93 3.13 -7.65 -2.54
CA VAL A 93 2.13 -8.71 -2.39
C VAL A 93 2.20 -9.20 -0.96
N ASP A 94 1.22 -8.81 -0.16
CA ASP A 94 1.08 -9.24 1.22
C ASP A 94 0.33 -10.57 1.30
N THR A 95 0.86 -11.52 2.02
CA THR A 95 0.23 -12.81 2.30
C THR A 95 -0.28 -12.79 3.74
N MET A 96 -1.58 -12.95 3.87
CA MET A 96 -2.28 -12.94 5.15
C MET A 96 -2.17 -14.29 5.86
N ALA A 97 -2.45 -14.32 7.16
CA ALA A 97 -2.39 -15.52 7.99
C ALA A 97 -3.30 -16.67 7.50
N ASN A 98 -4.40 -16.36 6.80
CA ASN A 98 -5.32 -17.33 6.20
C ASN A 98 -4.95 -17.75 4.76
N GLY A 99 -3.86 -17.21 4.19
CA GLY A 99 -3.41 -17.47 2.83
C GLY A 99 -4.00 -16.54 1.76
N ASP A 100 -4.95 -15.68 2.10
CA ASP A 100 -5.41 -14.63 1.20
C ASP A 100 -4.28 -13.64 0.91
N LYS A 101 -4.40 -12.89 -0.18
CA LYS A 101 -3.39 -11.91 -0.59
C LYS A 101 -3.99 -10.52 -0.71
N ALA A 102 -3.25 -9.50 -0.26
CA ALA A 102 -3.51 -8.11 -0.59
C ALA A 102 -2.46 -7.61 -1.58
N PHE A 103 -2.89 -6.85 -2.57
CA PHE A 103 -2.04 -6.27 -3.60
C PHE A 103 -1.90 -4.78 -3.36
N VAL A 104 -0.66 -4.32 -3.30
CA VAL A 104 -0.31 -2.94 -2.98
C VAL A 104 0.56 -2.36 -4.10
N HIS A 105 0.27 -1.15 -4.50
CA HIS A 105 1.18 -0.29 -5.26
C HIS A 105 1.78 0.73 -4.32
N PHE A 106 3.08 1.00 -4.44
CA PHE A 106 3.76 2.04 -3.66
C PHE A 106 4.61 2.93 -4.54
N GLN A 107 4.83 4.15 -4.05
CA GLN A 107 5.79 5.11 -4.62
C GLN A 107 6.33 6.02 -3.52
N GLY A 108 7.56 6.44 -3.64
CA GLY A 108 8.20 7.31 -2.65
C GLY A 108 9.61 7.70 -3.01
N THR A 109 10.30 8.24 -2.03
CA THR A 109 11.69 8.65 -2.14
C THR A 109 12.52 8.04 -1.02
N ALA A 110 13.81 7.82 -1.30
CA ALA A 110 14.78 7.42 -0.29
C ALA A 110 16.02 8.30 -0.38
N MET A 111 16.65 8.49 0.77
CA MET A 111 17.93 9.16 0.92
C MET A 111 18.98 8.10 1.27
N ALA A 112 19.80 7.73 0.28
CA ALA A 112 20.68 6.57 0.40
C ALA A 112 21.72 6.69 1.52
N LYS A 113 22.32 7.86 1.71
CA LYS A 113 23.31 8.09 2.77
C LYS A 113 22.72 8.08 4.17
N GLU A 114 21.50 8.62 4.32
CA GLU A 114 20.77 8.68 5.58
C GLU A 114 20.08 7.35 5.91
N GLY A 115 19.94 6.47 4.91
CA GLY A 115 19.25 5.21 5.03
C GLY A 115 17.77 5.38 5.38
N THR A 116 17.13 6.45 4.90
CA THR A 116 15.72 6.74 5.16
C THR A 116 14.92 6.71 3.88
N SER A 117 13.66 6.34 4.00
CA SER A 117 12.69 6.41 2.91
C SER A 117 11.32 6.80 3.41
N GLU A 118 10.52 7.40 2.54
CA GLU A 118 9.13 7.71 2.81
C GLU A 118 8.33 7.67 1.52
N GLY A 119 7.04 7.42 1.65
CA GLY A 119 6.18 7.38 0.48
C GLY A 119 4.73 7.11 0.80
N LYS A 120 4.00 6.82 -0.27
CA LYS A 120 2.57 6.49 -0.24
C LYS A 120 2.36 5.09 -0.79
N TRP A 121 1.30 4.47 -0.33
CA TRP A 121 0.86 3.19 -0.83
C TRP A 121 -0.66 3.19 -1.06
N SER A 122 -1.13 2.31 -1.93
CA SER A 122 -2.55 2.05 -2.14
C SER A 122 -2.80 0.58 -2.41
N TYR A 123 -3.91 0.05 -1.90
CA TYR A 123 -4.38 -1.26 -2.30
C TYR A 123 -4.91 -1.23 -3.73
N THR A 124 -4.50 -2.20 -4.54
CA THR A 124 -5.00 -2.42 -5.90
C THR A 124 -5.97 -3.59 -5.98
N GLY A 125 -6.20 -4.28 -4.85
CA GLY A 125 -7.12 -5.39 -4.71
C GLY A 125 -6.62 -6.46 -3.74
N GLY A 126 -7.25 -7.63 -3.81
CA GLY A 126 -6.88 -8.79 -3.01
C GLY A 126 -7.61 -10.05 -3.44
N THR A 127 -7.32 -11.16 -2.78
CA THR A 127 -7.94 -12.47 -3.01
C THR A 127 -8.86 -12.87 -1.86
N GLY A 128 -9.70 -13.88 -2.08
CA GLY A 128 -10.55 -14.45 -1.05
C GLY A 128 -11.41 -13.40 -0.33
N LYS A 129 -11.27 -13.31 0.99
CA LYS A 129 -11.98 -12.33 1.82
C LYS A 129 -11.55 -10.88 1.56
N LEU A 130 -10.41 -10.66 0.91
CA LEU A 130 -9.90 -9.34 0.56
C LEU A 130 -10.28 -8.91 -0.86
N LYS A 131 -11.15 -9.64 -1.55
CA LYS A 131 -11.62 -9.28 -2.88
C LYS A 131 -12.31 -7.91 -2.84
N GLY A 132 -11.85 -6.99 -3.72
CA GLY A 132 -12.36 -5.62 -3.76
C GLY A 132 -11.79 -4.69 -2.68
N LEU A 133 -10.77 -5.13 -1.93
CA LEU A 133 -10.03 -4.30 -0.97
C LEU A 133 -9.54 -3.02 -1.64
N LYS A 134 -9.83 -1.90 -1.01
CA LYS A 134 -9.34 -0.57 -1.34
C LYS A 134 -8.74 0.07 -0.10
N GLY A 135 -7.91 1.06 -0.29
CA GLY A 135 -7.30 1.79 0.82
C GLY A 135 -6.00 2.43 0.38
N HIS A 136 -5.47 3.25 1.25
CA HIS A 136 -4.25 4.00 0.99
C HIS A 136 -3.61 4.45 2.31
N GLY A 137 -2.37 4.88 2.21
CA GLY A 137 -1.64 5.38 3.36
C GLY A 137 -0.24 5.83 3.02
N THR A 138 0.57 5.91 4.06
CA THR A 138 1.96 6.32 3.99
C THR A 138 2.86 5.27 4.64
N TYR A 139 4.13 5.33 4.29
CA TYR A 139 5.17 4.55 4.96
C TYR A 139 6.41 5.40 5.22
N LYS A 140 7.15 5.01 6.24
CA LYS A 140 8.51 5.48 6.52
C LYS A 140 9.43 4.29 6.69
N GLY A 141 10.59 4.33 6.05
CA GLY A 141 11.57 3.27 6.09
C GLY A 141 12.88 3.70 6.72
N LYS A 142 13.53 2.76 7.40
CA LYS A 142 14.85 2.92 7.97
C LYS A 142 15.71 1.71 7.62
N ALA A 143 16.81 1.94 6.90
CA ALA A 143 17.77 0.91 6.57
C ALA A 143 18.68 0.62 7.77
N ALA A 144 19.02 -0.65 7.94
CA ALA A 144 20.00 -1.14 8.90
C ALA A 144 21.33 -1.42 8.21
N ALA A 145 22.39 -1.54 9.01
CA ALA A 145 23.75 -1.77 8.51
C ALA A 145 23.91 -3.11 7.75
N ASP A 146 23.05 -4.08 8.04
CA ASP A 146 23.03 -5.38 7.36
C ASP A 146 22.31 -5.35 6.00
N GLY A 147 21.78 -4.17 5.62
CA GLY A 147 21.03 -3.97 4.36
C GLY A 147 19.56 -4.35 4.43
N SER A 148 19.04 -4.71 5.59
CA SER A 148 17.60 -4.82 5.81
C SER A 148 16.97 -3.44 5.98
N VAL A 149 15.64 -3.34 5.75
CA VAL A 149 14.89 -2.09 5.93
C VAL A 149 13.65 -2.38 6.75
N THR A 150 13.45 -1.59 7.81
CA THR A 150 12.21 -1.61 8.59
C THR A 150 11.29 -0.50 8.09
N PHE A 151 10.03 -0.85 7.83
CA PHE A 151 9.00 0.06 7.37
C PHE A 151 7.89 0.19 8.40
N ASP A 152 7.64 1.40 8.87
CA ASP A 152 6.42 1.74 9.59
C ASP A 152 5.36 2.17 8.58
N VAL A 153 4.21 1.51 8.62
CA VAL A 153 3.12 1.66 7.65
C VAL A 153 1.86 2.08 8.38
N GLU A 154 1.20 3.10 7.88
CA GLU A 154 -0.08 3.58 8.39
C GLU A 154 -1.03 3.95 7.25
N GLY A 155 -2.32 3.88 7.51
CA GLY A 155 -3.33 4.25 6.51
C GLY A 155 -4.73 3.81 6.90
N GLU A 156 -5.54 3.60 5.89
CA GLU A 156 -6.93 3.18 6.04
C GLU A 156 -7.36 2.28 4.89
N TYR A 157 -8.35 1.45 5.16
CA TYR A 157 -8.92 0.57 4.15
C TYR A 157 -10.44 0.51 4.23
N GLU A 158 -11.03 0.03 3.14
CA GLU A 158 -12.42 -0.37 3.03
C GLU A 158 -12.52 -1.73 2.33
N LEU A 159 -13.47 -2.55 2.78
CA LEU A 159 -13.86 -3.79 2.12
C LEU A 159 -15.31 -3.66 1.67
N PRO A 160 -15.64 -4.08 0.43
CA PRO A 160 -17.04 -4.18 0.01
C PRO A 160 -17.78 -5.16 0.92
N LYS A 161 -19.04 -4.82 1.21
CA LYS A 161 -19.97 -5.70 1.94
C LYS A 161 -20.42 -6.86 1.07
#